data_2b2b4f6f20cc0fc06b0f37a82a514e6d
#
_entry.id   2b2b4f6f20cc0fc06b0f37a82a514e6d
#
_cell.length_a   1.000
_cell.length_b   1.000
_cell.length_c   1.000
_cell.angle_alpha   90.00
_cell.angle_beta   90.00
_cell.angle_gamma   90.00
#
_symmetry.space_group_name_H-M   'P 1'
#
loop_
_entity.id
_entity.type
_entity.pdbx_description
1 polymer ?
#
loop_
_entity_poly.entity_id
_entity_poly.type
_entity_poly.pdbx_seq_one_letter_code
_entity_poly.pdbx_strand_id
1 'polypeptide(L)'
;MKENSFISYMQINNEIIAAHSGYIYENKFYYLFPVYNIDYRKYSPGKILLKKIIDDSKLNSFEYFDLTIGSEDYKKNYSNHNFNSAIFMKALNFKGNFYISLLKSKEILKKLLKALKILN
;
A
#
# COMPACT_ATOMS: atom_id res chain seq x y z
N MET A 1 15.15 20.68 -2.41
CA MET A 1 15.01 19.36 -1.77
C MET A 1 15.25 18.30 -2.83
N LYS A 2 16.15 17.35 -2.60
CA LYS A 2 16.32 16.24 -3.54
C LYS A 2 15.25 15.19 -3.23
N GLU A 3 14.27 15.06 -4.10
CA GLU A 3 13.36 13.93 -4.11
C GLU A 3 14.12 12.76 -4.72
N ASN A 4 14.31 11.71 -3.96
CA ASN A 4 14.98 10.52 -4.45
C ASN A 4 13.95 9.42 -4.67
N SER A 5 13.65 9.13 -5.94
CA SER A 5 12.94 7.89 -6.31
C SER A 5 13.83 6.71 -5.99
N PHE A 6 13.22 5.63 -5.50
CA PHE A 6 13.90 4.42 -5.12
C PHE A 6 13.23 3.22 -5.80
N ILE A 7 14.03 2.39 -6.47
CA ILE A 7 13.58 1.16 -7.10
C ILE A 7 14.40 0.02 -6.53
N SER A 8 13.72 -1.01 -6.04
CA SER A 8 14.32 -2.26 -5.60
C SER A 8 13.75 -3.41 -6.39
N TYR A 9 14.55 -4.42 -6.65
CA TYR A 9 14.05 -5.64 -7.27
C TYR A 9 14.82 -6.86 -6.76
N MET A 10 14.20 -8.02 -6.94
CA MET A 10 14.79 -9.33 -6.71
C MET A 10 14.68 -10.15 -7.97
N GLN A 11 15.79 -10.79 -8.36
CA GLN A 11 15.82 -11.61 -9.55
C GLN A 11 16.43 -13.00 -9.28
N ILE A 12 16.01 -13.96 -10.08
CA ILE A 12 16.56 -15.32 -10.14
C ILE A 12 16.80 -15.64 -11.61
N ASN A 13 18.00 -16.10 -11.95
CA ASN A 13 18.36 -16.48 -13.33
C ASN A 13 18.00 -15.40 -14.39
N ASN A 14 18.27 -14.14 -14.10
CA ASN A 14 17.94 -12.98 -14.94
C ASN A 14 16.44 -12.67 -15.07
N GLU A 15 15.57 -13.35 -14.36
CA GLU A 15 14.14 -13.06 -14.29
C GLU A 15 13.82 -12.23 -13.02
N ILE A 16 13.13 -11.09 -13.17
CA ILE A 16 12.66 -10.29 -12.03
C ILE A 16 11.43 -10.96 -11.43
N ILE A 17 11.55 -11.41 -10.18
CA ILE A 17 10.48 -12.11 -9.45
C ILE A 17 9.73 -11.23 -8.47
N ALA A 18 10.31 -10.12 -8.05
CA ALA A 18 9.64 -9.06 -7.29
C ALA A 18 10.31 -7.72 -7.56
N ALA A 19 9.53 -6.66 -7.53
CA ALA A 19 10.03 -5.30 -7.63
C ALA A 19 9.20 -4.36 -6.76
N HIS A 20 9.77 -3.22 -6.42
CA HIS A 20 9.16 -2.18 -5.64
C HIS A 20 9.63 -0.82 -6.15
N SER A 21 8.73 0.15 -6.18
CA SER A 21 9.05 1.55 -6.39
C SER A 21 8.50 2.37 -5.23
N GLY A 22 9.27 3.31 -4.75
CA GLY A 22 8.92 4.24 -3.69
C GLY A 22 9.78 5.49 -3.76
N TYR A 23 9.78 6.29 -2.73
CA TYR A 23 10.64 7.47 -2.64
C TYR A 23 11.03 7.79 -1.21
N ILE A 24 12.06 8.64 -1.09
CA ILE A 24 12.60 9.13 0.17
C ILE A 24 12.34 10.63 0.23
N TYR A 25 11.67 11.09 1.28
CA TYR A 25 11.40 12.49 1.53
C TYR A 25 11.52 12.80 3.03
N GLU A 26 12.20 13.88 3.36
CA GLU A 26 12.40 14.32 4.76
C GLU A 26 12.82 13.19 5.72
N ASN A 27 13.83 12.43 5.33
CA ASN A 27 14.33 11.28 6.09
C ASN A 27 13.30 10.18 6.37
N LYS A 28 12.26 10.07 5.53
CA LYS A 28 11.22 9.06 5.58
C LYS A 28 11.23 8.24 4.30
N PHE A 29 11.10 6.93 4.44
CA PHE A 29 10.99 6.02 3.32
C PHE A 29 9.53 5.67 3.07
N TYR A 30 9.03 5.91 1.85
CA TYR A 30 7.65 5.62 1.44
C TYR A 30 7.63 4.41 0.51
N TYR A 31 7.03 3.32 0.98
CA TYR A 31 6.87 2.07 0.25
C TYR A 31 5.57 2.09 -0.54
N LEU A 32 5.62 2.31 -1.88
CA LEU A 32 4.43 2.62 -2.67
C LEU A 32 3.92 1.46 -3.52
N PHE A 33 4.68 1.02 -4.50
CA PHE A 33 4.23 0.14 -5.58
C PHE A 33 4.98 -1.21 -5.54
N PRO A 34 4.60 -2.13 -4.64
CA PRO A 34 5.13 -3.49 -4.67
C PRO A 34 4.45 -4.33 -5.75
N VAL A 35 5.23 -5.07 -6.50
CA VAL A 35 4.77 -6.06 -7.48
C VAL A 35 5.59 -7.33 -7.35
N TYR A 36 5.01 -8.46 -7.75
CA TYR A 36 5.75 -9.72 -7.84
C TYR A 36 5.20 -10.61 -8.95
N ASN A 37 6.06 -11.50 -9.48
CA ASN A 37 5.64 -12.49 -10.45
C ASN A 37 4.82 -13.58 -9.74
N ILE A 38 3.59 -13.80 -10.23
CA ILE A 38 2.61 -14.70 -9.62
C ILE A 38 3.08 -16.16 -9.61
N ASP A 39 3.89 -16.58 -10.56
CA ASP A 39 4.42 -17.94 -10.66
C ASP A 39 5.31 -18.29 -9.45
N TYR A 40 5.89 -17.28 -8.83
CA TYR A 40 6.71 -17.40 -7.62
C TYR A 40 5.95 -17.19 -6.33
N ARG A 41 4.60 -17.08 -6.35
CA ARG A 41 3.74 -16.78 -5.18
C ARG A 41 4.03 -17.69 -3.98
N LYS A 42 4.27 -18.97 -4.19
CA LYS A 42 4.56 -19.95 -3.11
C LYS A 42 5.80 -19.60 -2.28
N TYR A 43 6.73 -18.84 -2.83
CA TYR A 43 7.94 -18.39 -2.15
C TYR A 43 7.80 -17.01 -1.49
N SER A 44 6.65 -16.36 -1.69
CA SER A 44 6.37 -15.01 -1.14
C SER A 44 7.45 -13.96 -1.46
N PRO A 45 7.91 -13.80 -2.72
CA PRO A 45 9.05 -12.96 -3.06
C PRO A 45 8.84 -11.49 -2.67
N GLY A 46 7.61 -10.97 -2.76
CA GLY A 46 7.29 -9.61 -2.32
C GLY A 46 7.52 -9.38 -0.82
N LYS A 47 7.25 -10.38 0.04
CA LYS A 47 7.52 -10.29 1.48
C LYS A 47 9.02 -10.35 1.78
N ILE A 48 9.76 -11.15 1.04
CA ILE A 48 11.22 -11.25 1.18
C ILE A 48 11.86 -9.92 0.79
N LEU A 49 11.44 -9.33 -0.35
CA LEU A 49 11.92 -8.03 -0.80
C LEU A 49 11.58 -6.92 0.20
N LEU A 50 10.34 -6.87 0.70
CA LEU A 50 9.92 -5.90 1.71
C LEU A 50 10.79 -5.99 2.97
N LYS A 51 11.01 -7.19 3.50
CA LYS A 51 11.85 -7.38 4.67
C LYS A 51 13.26 -6.84 4.44
N LYS A 52 13.85 -7.14 3.27
CA LYS A 52 15.18 -6.66 2.91
C LYS A 52 15.24 -5.13 2.84
N ILE A 53 14.23 -4.49 2.23
CA ILE A 53 14.15 -3.03 2.15
C ILE A 53 14.01 -2.41 3.55
N ILE A 54 13.22 -3.01 4.46
CA ILE A 54 13.10 -2.54 5.83
C ILE A 54 14.44 -2.63 6.57
N ASP A 55 15.16 -3.74 6.43
CA ASP A 55 16.44 -3.93 7.09
C ASP A 55 17.48 -2.94 6.53
N ASP A 56 17.52 -2.71 5.23
CA ASP A 56 18.39 -1.70 4.60
C ASP A 56 17.99 -0.27 5.05
N SER A 57 16.70 0.01 5.23
CA SER A 57 16.21 1.31 5.73
C SER A 57 16.66 1.59 7.16
N LYS A 58 16.70 0.58 8.02
CA LYS A 58 17.25 0.71 9.39
C LYS A 58 18.74 1.04 9.36
N LEU A 59 19.51 0.39 8.48
CA LEU A 59 20.94 0.68 8.31
C LEU A 59 21.18 2.12 7.83
N ASN A 60 20.28 2.68 7.04
CA ASN A 60 20.33 4.06 6.57
C ASN A 60 19.74 5.08 7.54
N SER A 61 19.32 4.64 8.74
CA SER A 61 18.81 5.50 9.82
C SER A 61 17.63 6.40 9.42
N PHE A 62 16.72 5.92 8.57
CA PHE A 62 15.47 6.63 8.30
C PHE A 62 14.62 6.73 9.58
N GLU A 63 14.01 7.87 9.78
CA GLU A 63 13.13 8.14 10.92
C GLU A 63 11.86 7.30 10.87
N TYR A 64 11.27 7.16 9.68
CA TYR A 64 10.08 6.36 9.42
C TYR A 64 10.22 5.52 8.16
N PHE A 65 9.64 4.31 8.22
CA PHE A 65 9.34 3.49 7.06
C PHE A 65 7.82 3.41 6.93
N ASP A 66 7.27 4.11 5.94
CA ASP A 66 5.82 4.21 5.73
C ASP A 66 5.37 3.17 4.70
N LEU A 67 4.54 2.22 5.14
CA LEU A 67 3.92 1.20 4.28
C LEU A 67 2.76 1.76 3.45
N THR A 68 2.49 3.05 3.57
CA THR A 68 1.47 3.82 2.83
C THR A 68 0.03 3.32 3.04
N ILE A 69 -0.91 3.81 2.23
CA ILE A 69 -2.33 3.53 2.36
C ILE A 69 -2.62 2.05 2.06
N GLY A 70 -3.53 1.48 2.83
CA GLY A 70 -4.01 0.11 2.66
C GLY A 70 -4.08 -0.65 3.98
N SER A 71 -4.98 -1.63 4.03
CA SER A 71 -5.24 -2.45 5.22
C SER A 71 -4.88 -3.91 5.00
N GLU A 72 -3.92 -4.18 4.11
CA GLU A 72 -3.48 -5.54 3.80
C GLU A 72 -2.87 -6.20 5.03
N ASP A 73 -3.27 -7.43 5.31
CA ASP A 73 -2.90 -8.14 6.54
C ASP A 73 -1.40 -8.28 6.74
N TYR A 74 -0.62 -8.38 5.67
CA TYR A 74 0.84 -8.48 5.80
C TYR A 74 1.46 -7.23 6.44
N LYS A 75 0.87 -6.03 6.26
CA LYS A 75 1.38 -4.79 6.83
C LYS A 75 1.39 -4.81 8.36
N LYS A 76 0.42 -5.49 8.97
CA LYS A 76 0.34 -5.65 10.43
C LYS A 76 1.58 -6.32 11.03
N ASN A 77 2.24 -7.18 10.25
CA ASN A 77 3.44 -7.89 10.71
C ASN A 77 4.71 -7.03 10.68
N TYR A 78 4.67 -5.89 9.98
CA TYR A 78 5.82 -5.01 9.76
C TYR A 78 5.61 -3.62 10.36
N SER A 79 4.39 -3.26 10.74
CA SER A 79 4.09 -1.95 11.33
C SER A 79 4.04 -2.02 12.86
N ASN A 80 4.68 -1.06 13.49
CA ASN A 80 4.60 -0.82 14.93
C ASN A 80 3.65 0.33 15.27
N HIS A 81 3.16 1.05 14.27
CA HIS A 81 2.24 2.17 14.41
C HIS A 81 1.26 2.24 13.23
N ASN A 82 0.04 2.69 13.49
CA ASN A 82 -0.99 2.85 12.46
C ASN A 82 -1.58 4.26 12.51
N PHE A 83 -1.75 4.86 11.35
CA PHE A 83 -2.45 6.13 11.18
C PHE A 83 -3.80 5.90 10.50
N ASN A 84 -4.82 6.56 11.00
CA ASN A 84 -6.11 6.61 10.33
C ASN A 84 -6.09 7.75 9.32
N SER A 85 -6.35 7.46 8.05
CA SER A 85 -6.54 8.47 7.01
C SER A 85 -8.01 8.56 6.63
N ALA A 86 -8.48 9.77 6.37
CA ALA A 86 -9.84 10.03 5.91
C ALA A 86 -9.81 10.74 4.56
N ILE A 87 -10.74 10.36 3.68
CA ILE A 87 -10.95 11.06 2.42
C ILE A 87 -12.07 12.08 2.63
N PHE A 88 -11.74 13.36 2.45
CA PHE A 88 -12.72 14.42 2.43
C PHE A 88 -13.08 14.76 0.99
N MET A 89 -14.38 14.75 0.67
CA MET A 89 -14.90 15.14 -0.63
C MET A 89 -15.96 16.21 -0.46
N LYS A 90 -15.82 17.36 -1.15
CA LYS A 90 -16.79 18.44 -1.23
C LYS A 90 -17.22 18.64 -2.68
N ALA A 91 -18.51 18.55 -2.95
CA ALA A 91 -19.02 18.89 -4.27
C ALA A 91 -19.04 20.42 -4.47
N LEU A 92 -18.61 20.87 -5.63
CA LEU A 92 -18.63 22.29 -6.02
C LEU A 92 -19.85 22.66 -6.87
N ASN A 93 -20.59 21.65 -7.38
CA ASN A 93 -21.77 21.86 -8.23
C ASN A 93 -22.75 20.67 -8.12
N PHE A 94 -23.89 20.77 -8.77
CA PHE A 94 -24.93 19.74 -8.75
C PHE A 94 -24.45 18.37 -9.27
N LYS A 95 -23.64 18.33 -10.33
CA LYS A 95 -23.09 17.09 -10.87
C LYS A 95 -22.16 16.41 -9.87
N GLY A 96 -21.36 17.18 -9.14
CA GLY A 96 -20.49 16.67 -8.08
C GLY A 96 -21.30 16.12 -6.90
N ASN A 97 -22.40 16.77 -6.50
CA ASN A 97 -23.29 16.25 -5.46
C ASN A 97 -23.92 14.91 -5.86
N PHE A 98 -24.37 14.79 -7.10
CA PHE A 98 -24.91 13.54 -7.65
C PHE A 98 -23.86 12.42 -7.62
N TYR A 99 -22.63 12.73 -8.05
CA TYR A 99 -21.53 11.76 -8.03
C TYR A 99 -21.19 11.28 -6.60
N ILE A 100 -21.09 12.21 -5.64
CA ILE A 100 -20.85 11.84 -4.22
C ILE A 100 -21.99 10.98 -3.67
N SER A 101 -23.23 11.27 -4.02
CA SER A 101 -24.39 10.46 -3.63
C SER A 101 -24.32 9.03 -4.17
N LEU A 102 -23.91 8.87 -5.43
CA LEU A 102 -23.69 7.54 -6.05
C LEU A 102 -22.55 6.77 -5.35
N LEU A 103 -21.45 7.43 -4.98
CA LEU A 103 -20.36 6.78 -4.25
C LEU A 103 -20.82 6.30 -2.88
N LYS A 104 -21.56 7.13 -2.13
CA LYS A 104 -22.12 6.76 -0.83
C LYS A 104 -23.08 5.58 -0.92
N SER A 105 -23.96 5.55 -1.91
CA SER A 105 -24.90 4.45 -2.12
C SER A 105 -24.20 3.13 -2.45
N LYS A 106 -23.13 3.16 -3.25
CA LYS A 106 -22.28 1.98 -3.53
C LYS A 106 -21.59 1.45 -2.27
N GLU A 107 -21.10 2.33 -1.40
CA GLU A 107 -20.49 1.90 -0.14
C GLU A 107 -21.51 1.27 0.83
N ILE A 108 -22.69 1.86 0.93
CA ILE A 108 -23.79 1.32 1.74
C ILE A 108 -24.17 -0.07 1.23
N LEU A 109 -24.35 -0.23 -0.10
CA LEU A 109 -24.66 -1.50 -0.72
C LEU A 109 -23.58 -2.56 -0.45
N LYS A 110 -22.29 -2.20 -0.56
CA LYS A 110 -21.18 -3.10 -0.22
C LYS A 110 -21.22 -3.54 1.24
N LYS A 111 -21.54 -2.64 2.17
CA LYS A 111 -21.66 -2.96 3.60
C LYS A 111 -22.83 -3.92 3.86
N LEU A 112 -23.98 -3.67 3.23
CA LEU A 112 -25.15 -4.54 3.33
C LEU A 112 -24.88 -5.97 2.78
N LEU A 113 -24.27 -6.07 1.60
CA LEU A 113 -23.89 -7.36 1.01
C LEU A 113 -22.88 -8.12 1.86
N LYS A 114 -21.98 -7.40 2.52
CA LYS A 114 -21.01 -8.02 3.43
C LYS A 114 -21.66 -8.50 4.72
N ALA A 115 -22.64 -7.78 5.23
CA ALA A 115 -23.45 -8.21 6.39
C ALA A 115 -24.30 -9.43 6.07
N LEU A 116 -24.92 -9.49 4.89
CA LEU A 116 -25.72 -10.63 4.43
C LEU A 116 -24.87 -11.90 4.19
N LYS A 117 -23.60 -11.77 3.80
CA LYS A 117 -22.67 -12.92 3.69
C LYS A 117 -22.19 -13.46 5.04
N ILE A 118 -22.35 -12.73 6.12
CA ILE A 118 -22.03 -13.19 7.48
C ILE A 118 -23.22 -13.93 8.09
N LEU A 119 -24.42 -13.74 7.51
CA LEU A 119 -25.67 -14.41 7.95
C LEU A 119 -25.97 -15.70 7.16
N ASN A 120 -25.16 -16.09 6.21
CA ASN A 120 -25.13 -17.36 5.52
C ASN A 120 -23.82 -18.10 5.80
#